data_ea34b8e1e21e3ad651c7054556153786
#
_entry.id   ea34b8e1e21e3ad651c7054556153786
#
_cell.length_a   1.000
_cell.length_b   1.000
_cell.length_c   1.000
_cell.angle_alpha   90.00
_cell.angle_beta   90.00
_cell.angle_gamma   90.00
#
_symmetry.space_group_name_H-M   'P 1'
#
loop_
_entity.id
_entity.type
_entity.pdbx_description
1 polymer ?
#
loop_
_entity_poly.entity_id
_entity_poly.type
_entity_poly.pdbx_seq_one_letter_code
_entity_poly.pdbx_strand_id
1 'polypeptide(L)'
;MHGRAGVLMALGLGIAILGAGALALPSGAGVGSTDEALRLLEQAEERYAEVQDYTTVLLARERVGGTLTLQNAILLKFGRPFSVYMRWMDGPYQGREGIFVAGAWNDRFLVQEKQGIARFVTAAMSPRHPRVFQFGRHPVTEVGIGNLLRIIGQDARRAARNEVLAVIDRGVKDIAGRPAQVVEGILPSDPDAGYYCRRVVVSFDLEHHLPVRAVIYDWTDQLVEEYTYTQLRLNPGLTTRDFDPENPEYGFSRLRIPLPG
;
A
#
# COMPACT_ATOMS: atom_id res chain seq x y z
N MET A 1 -75.06 -27.94 27.39
CA MET A 1 -74.43 -29.12 28.07
C MET A 1 -73.11 -29.32 27.39
N HIS A 2 -72.11 -28.85 27.85
CA HIS A 2 -71.05 -29.24 28.80
C HIS A 2 -70.03 -30.17 28.18
N GLY A 3 -68.80 -29.71 28.12
CA GLY A 3 -67.61 -30.51 27.89
C GLY A 3 -66.37 -29.66 27.82
N ARG A 4 -65.79 -29.34 28.97
CA ARG A 4 -64.44 -28.76 29.08
C ARG A 4 -63.40 -29.84 28.87
N ALA A 5 -62.48 -29.66 27.97
CA ALA A 5 -61.24 -30.43 27.90
C ALA A 5 -60.05 -29.47 28.09
N GLY A 6 -59.31 -29.70 29.15
CA GLY A 6 -58.09 -28.97 29.47
C GLY A 6 -56.92 -29.41 28.59
N VAL A 7 -56.15 -28.44 28.16
CA VAL A 7 -54.89 -28.69 27.45
C VAL A 7 -53.73 -28.35 28.39
N LEU A 8 -52.91 -29.35 28.70
CA LEU A 8 -51.63 -29.20 29.39
C LEU A 8 -50.67 -28.44 28.52
N MET A 9 -50.13 -27.35 29.04
CA MET A 9 -48.99 -26.67 28.47
C MET A 9 -47.68 -27.33 28.94
N ALA A 10 -46.96 -27.96 28.02
CA ALA A 10 -45.59 -28.39 28.25
C ALA A 10 -44.61 -27.25 27.89
N LEU A 11 -43.94 -26.71 28.90
CA LEU A 11 -42.80 -25.79 28.67
C LEU A 11 -41.63 -26.58 28.17
N GLY A 12 -41.31 -26.41 26.89
CA GLY A 12 -40.05 -26.85 26.28
C GLY A 12 -38.98 -25.78 26.45
N LEU A 13 -37.99 -26.06 27.28
CA LEU A 13 -36.80 -25.21 27.45
C LEU A 13 -35.91 -25.37 26.22
N GLY A 14 -35.98 -24.43 25.27
CA GLY A 14 -35.11 -24.42 24.12
C GLY A 14 -33.74 -23.84 24.50
N ILE A 15 -32.72 -24.68 24.57
CA ILE A 15 -31.33 -24.27 24.69
C ILE A 15 -30.92 -23.70 23.32
N ALA A 16 -30.78 -22.40 23.24
CA ALA A 16 -30.17 -21.71 22.10
C ALA A 16 -28.66 -21.97 22.13
N ILE A 17 -28.19 -22.89 21.30
CA ILE A 17 -26.77 -23.06 21.00
C ILE A 17 -26.39 -21.88 20.13
N LEU A 18 -25.67 -20.89 20.71
CA LEU A 18 -24.96 -19.87 19.97
C LEU A 18 -23.86 -20.57 19.17
N GLY A 19 -24.17 -20.86 17.91
CA GLY A 19 -23.17 -21.33 16.94
C GLY A 19 -22.14 -20.23 16.72
N ALA A 20 -20.93 -20.44 17.22
CA ALA A 20 -19.78 -19.68 16.78
C ALA A 20 -19.64 -19.88 15.25
N GLY A 21 -20.01 -18.87 14.49
CA GLY A 21 -19.83 -18.88 13.03
C GLY A 21 -18.37 -19.00 12.71
N ALA A 22 -17.91 -20.22 12.41
CA ALA A 22 -16.62 -20.44 11.81
C ALA A 22 -16.63 -19.71 10.46
N LEU A 23 -15.82 -18.67 10.32
CA LEU A 23 -15.52 -18.06 9.03
C LEU A 23 -14.95 -19.15 8.12
N ALA A 24 -15.73 -19.57 7.12
CA ALA A 24 -15.28 -20.53 6.13
C ALA A 24 -14.10 -19.90 5.35
N LEU A 25 -12.91 -20.46 5.49
CA LEU A 25 -11.75 -20.07 4.70
C LEU A 25 -12.02 -20.45 3.22
N PRO A 26 -11.70 -19.54 2.27
CA PRO A 26 -11.80 -19.87 0.86
C PRO A 26 -10.86 -21.03 0.52
N SER A 27 -11.28 -21.90 -0.40
CA SER A 27 -10.54 -23.08 -0.85
C SER A 27 -9.10 -22.70 -1.24
N GLY A 28 -8.11 -23.26 -0.56
CA GLY A 28 -6.67 -22.98 -0.75
C GLY A 28 -6.04 -22.01 0.24
N ALA A 29 -6.79 -21.50 1.23
CA ALA A 29 -6.22 -20.72 2.34
C ALA A 29 -6.02 -21.61 3.57
N GLY A 30 -4.84 -21.59 4.15
CA GLY A 30 -4.49 -22.26 5.40
C GLY A 30 -4.38 -21.29 6.57
N VAL A 31 -4.40 -21.82 7.79
CA VAL A 31 -3.95 -21.04 8.96
C VAL A 31 -2.46 -20.79 8.79
N GLY A 32 -2.09 -19.53 8.62
CA GLY A 32 -0.70 -19.12 8.48
C GLY A 32 0.00 -19.07 9.82
N SER A 33 1.32 -19.29 9.81
CA SER A 33 2.17 -19.11 10.98
C SER A 33 2.61 -17.65 11.08
N THR A 34 2.53 -17.07 12.28
CA THR A 34 3.08 -15.74 12.58
C THR A 34 4.59 -15.72 12.33
N ASP A 35 5.30 -16.79 12.72
CA ASP A 35 6.75 -16.90 12.52
C ASP A 35 7.10 -16.92 11.02
N GLU A 36 6.33 -17.63 10.22
CA GLU A 36 6.52 -17.66 8.76
C GLU A 36 6.29 -16.28 8.12
N ALA A 37 5.25 -15.57 8.53
CA ALA A 37 4.99 -14.21 8.05
C ALA A 37 6.10 -13.23 8.43
N LEU A 38 6.62 -13.32 9.67
CA LEU A 38 7.74 -12.51 10.12
C LEU A 38 9.04 -12.85 9.39
N ARG A 39 9.27 -14.13 9.09
CA ARG A 39 10.43 -14.59 8.31
C ARG A 39 10.40 -14.05 6.88
N LEU A 40 9.23 -14.04 6.23
CA LEU A 40 9.07 -13.42 4.88
C LEU A 40 9.37 -11.91 4.92
N LEU A 41 8.93 -11.21 5.95
CA LEU A 41 9.24 -9.80 6.15
C LEU A 41 10.74 -9.56 6.35
N GLU A 42 11.40 -10.38 7.17
CA GLU A 42 12.83 -10.30 7.46
C GLU A 42 13.66 -10.55 6.19
N GLN A 43 13.35 -11.59 5.44
CA GLN A 43 13.97 -11.85 4.13
C GLN A 43 13.79 -10.69 3.15
N ALA A 44 12.61 -10.08 3.12
CA ALA A 44 12.35 -8.95 2.25
C ALA A 44 13.12 -7.68 2.68
N GLU A 45 13.29 -7.45 3.98
CA GLU A 45 14.11 -6.35 4.51
C GLU A 45 15.59 -6.55 4.19
N GLU A 46 16.13 -7.77 4.41
CA GLU A 46 17.51 -8.14 4.04
C GLU A 46 17.74 -7.94 2.55
N ARG A 47 16.83 -8.45 1.71
CA ARG A 47 16.92 -8.27 0.26
C ARG A 47 16.83 -6.79 -0.17
N TYR A 48 15.95 -6.02 0.47
CA TYR A 48 15.82 -4.58 0.19
C TYR A 48 17.06 -3.78 0.61
N ALA A 49 17.80 -4.23 1.61
CA ALA A 49 19.05 -3.57 2.02
C ALA A 49 20.11 -3.57 0.90
N GLU A 50 20.09 -4.56 0.01
CA GLU A 50 20.99 -4.66 -1.15
C GLU A 50 20.55 -3.79 -2.34
N VAL A 51 19.31 -3.28 -2.33
CA VAL A 51 18.76 -2.46 -3.40
C VAL A 51 19.27 -1.03 -3.30
N GLN A 52 20.04 -0.59 -4.32
CA GLN A 52 20.52 0.78 -4.43
C GLN A 52 19.53 1.64 -5.19
N ASP A 53 18.96 1.10 -6.25
CA ASP A 53 17.98 1.78 -7.08
C ASP A 53 17.01 0.77 -7.72
N TYR A 54 15.88 1.24 -8.21
CA TYR A 54 14.97 0.42 -9.01
C TYR A 54 14.06 1.28 -9.89
N THR A 55 13.54 0.63 -10.95
CA THR A 55 12.45 1.14 -11.77
C THR A 55 11.25 0.20 -11.69
N THR A 56 10.05 0.74 -11.76
CA THR A 56 8.81 -0.04 -11.78
C THR A 56 7.66 0.75 -12.39
N VAL A 57 6.64 0.08 -12.84
CA VAL A 57 5.32 0.67 -13.03
C VAL A 57 4.49 0.34 -11.78
N LEU A 58 4.27 1.35 -10.97
CA LEU A 58 3.42 1.27 -9.77
C LEU A 58 1.96 1.47 -10.16
N LEU A 59 1.14 0.45 -9.95
CA LEU A 59 -0.31 0.57 -10.01
C LEU A 59 -0.81 0.94 -8.61
N ALA A 60 -1.39 2.13 -8.48
CA ALA A 60 -1.82 2.67 -7.20
C ALA A 60 -3.31 2.99 -7.19
N ARG A 61 -3.99 2.60 -6.12
CA ARG A 61 -5.38 2.93 -5.79
C ARG A 61 -5.47 3.31 -4.33
N GLU A 62 -6.08 4.45 -4.04
CA GLU A 62 -6.16 4.97 -2.68
C GLU A 62 -7.53 5.57 -2.41
N ARG A 63 -8.00 5.50 -1.17
CA ARG A 63 -9.22 6.17 -0.72
C ARG A 63 -8.87 7.56 -0.19
N VAL A 64 -9.16 8.58 -0.99
CA VAL A 64 -8.90 9.99 -0.67
C VAL A 64 -10.24 10.70 -0.46
N GLY A 65 -10.40 11.39 0.67
CA GLY A 65 -11.64 12.09 0.99
C GLY A 65 -12.89 11.18 1.00
N GLY A 66 -12.73 9.91 1.41
CA GLY A 66 -13.81 8.92 1.44
C GLY A 66 -14.08 8.22 0.10
N THR A 67 -13.49 8.69 -1.00
CA THR A 67 -13.70 8.11 -2.34
C THR A 67 -12.49 7.30 -2.77
N LEU A 68 -12.72 6.06 -3.23
CA LEU A 68 -11.67 5.24 -3.82
C LEU A 68 -11.32 5.78 -5.21
N THR A 69 -10.06 6.14 -5.42
CA THR A 69 -9.58 6.64 -6.72
C THR A 69 -9.65 5.56 -7.80
N LEU A 70 -9.63 5.98 -9.05
CA LEU A 70 -9.29 5.06 -10.15
C LEU A 70 -7.84 4.59 -9.97
N GLN A 71 -7.54 3.40 -10.48
CA GLN A 71 -6.18 2.92 -10.51
C GLN A 71 -5.34 3.82 -11.43
N ASN A 72 -4.19 4.30 -10.90
CA ASN A 72 -3.21 5.05 -11.67
C ASN A 72 -2.01 4.16 -11.94
N ALA A 73 -1.51 4.17 -13.17
CA ALA A 73 -0.21 3.60 -13.52
C ALA A 73 0.86 4.70 -13.46
N ILE A 74 1.87 4.51 -12.64
CA ILE A 74 2.92 5.50 -12.37
C ILE A 74 4.27 4.86 -12.68
N LEU A 75 4.98 5.38 -13.70
CA LEU A 75 6.39 5.07 -13.86
C LEU A 75 7.14 5.65 -12.66
N LEU A 76 7.78 4.79 -11.88
CA LEU A 76 8.53 5.14 -10.68
C LEU A 76 10.01 4.78 -10.89
N LYS A 77 10.89 5.74 -10.65
CA LYS A 77 12.32 5.54 -10.44
C LYS A 77 12.65 5.88 -9.00
N PHE A 78 13.37 5.01 -8.34
CA PHE A 78 13.83 5.18 -6.96
C PHE A 78 15.33 5.01 -6.90
N GLY A 79 16.03 5.83 -6.12
CA GLY A 79 17.47 5.69 -5.86
C GLY A 79 17.85 6.09 -4.43
N ARG A 80 18.98 5.54 -3.96
CA ARG A 80 19.62 5.93 -2.69
C ARG A 80 20.77 6.91 -2.94
N PRO A 81 20.97 7.91 -2.06
CA PRO A 81 20.07 8.34 -0.98
C PRO A 81 18.71 8.73 -1.54
N PHE A 82 17.68 8.81 -0.70
CA PHE A 82 16.27 8.89 -1.12
C PHE A 82 16.04 9.90 -2.26
N SER A 83 15.86 9.37 -3.43
CA SER A 83 15.57 10.09 -4.67
C SER A 83 14.43 9.39 -5.39
N VAL A 84 13.43 10.14 -5.84
CA VAL A 84 12.25 9.62 -6.51
C VAL A 84 11.90 10.46 -7.72
N TYR A 85 11.70 9.81 -8.88
CA TYR A 85 11.01 10.38 -10.03
C TYR A 85 9.73 9.59 -10.28
N MET A 86 8.64 10.28 -10.55
CA MET A 86 7.35 9.70 -10.88
C MET A 86 6.78 10.34 -12.15
N ARG A 87 6.15 9.52 -13.00
CA ARG A 87 5.37 10.02 -14.12
C ARG A 87 4.07 9.21 -14.22
N TRP A 88 2.94 9.92 -14.16
CA TRP A 88 1.62 9.32 -14.32
C TRP A 88 1.42 8.93 -15.79
N MET A 89 1.19 7.64 -16.03
CA MET A 89 1.11 7.07 -17.37
C MET A 89 -0.30 7.11 -17.94
N ASP A 90 -1.31 7.18 -17.07
CA ASP A 90 -2.72 7.15 -17.42
C ASP A 90 -3.58 8.02 -16.47
N GLY A 91 -4.91 7.94 -16.67
CA GLY A 91 -5.88 8.58 -15.79
C GLY A 91 -5.94 10.10 -15.90
N PRO A 92 -6.59 10.76 -14.93
CA PRO A 92 -6.82 12.21 -14.95
C PRO A 92 -5.53 13.03 -14.82
N TYR A 93 -4.45 12.41 -14.37
CA TYR A 93 -3.14 13.05 -14.17
C TYR A 93 -2.11 12.63 -15.22
N GLN A 94 -2.54 12.02 -16.32
CA GLN A 94 -1.65 11.53 -17.36
C GLN A 94 -0.65 12.61 -17.82
N GLY A 95 0.62 12.24 -17.81
CA GLY A 95 1.74 13.10 -18.19
C GLY A 95 2.24 14.03 -17.07
N ARG A 96 1.60 14.07 -15.89
CA ARG A 96 2.18 14.74 -14.72
C ARG A 96 3.49 14.07 -14.37
N GLU A 97 4.45 14.88 -13.90
CA GLU A 97 5.74 14.40 -13.42
C GLU A 97 6.01 14.97 -12.03
N GLY A 98 6.73 14.20 -11.22
CA GLY A 98 7.16 14.59 -9.89
C GLY A 98 8.58 14.15 -9.62
N ILE A 99 9.41 15.02 -9.02
CA ILE A 99 10.76 14.69 -8.54
C ILE A 99 10.93 15.14 -7.11
N PHE A 100 11.47 14.25 -6.29
CA PHE A 100 11.98 14.58 -4.96
C PHE A 100 13.36 13.96 -4.77
N VAL A 101 14.31 14.76 -4.30
CA VAL A 101 15.65 14.30 -3.92
C VAL A 101 15.94 14.87 -2.54
N ALA A 102 16.21 14.00 -1.58
CA ALA A 102 16.52 14.43 -0.21
C ALA A 102 17.76 15.34 -0.19
N GLY A 103 17.64 16.48 0.47
CA GLY A 103 18.69 17.51 0.54
C GLY A 103 18.79 18.43 -0.68
N ALA A 104 18.07 18.18 -1.77
CA ALA A 104 18.02 19.06 -2.91
C ALA A 104 16.83 20.04 -2.86
N TRP A 105 16.99 21.22 -3.45
CA TRP A 105 15.94 22.26 -3.58
C TRP A 105 15.25 22.60 -2.26
N ASN A 106 15.97 22.62 -1.14
CA ASN A 106 15.45 22.82 0.22
C ASN A 106 14.37 21.77 0.58
N ASP A 107 14.61 20.51 0.22
CA ASP A 107 13.68 19.37 0.42
C ASP A 107 12.28 19.63 -0.18
N ARG A 108 12.23 20.32 -1.32
CA ARG A 108 10.99 20.57 -2.05
C ARG A 108 10.70 19.46 -3.03
N PHE A 109 9.42 19.08 -3.08
CA PHE A 109 8.86 18.22 -4.12
C PHE A 109 8.53 19.07 -5.34
N LEU A 110 9.17 18.78 -6.46
CA LEU A 110 8.94 19.44 -7.75
C LEU A 110 7.84 18.70 -8.50
N VAL A 111 6.80 19.40 -8.91
CA VAL A 111 5.66 18.83 -9.66
C VAL A 111 5.46 19.63 -10.94
N GLN A 112 5.38 18.92 -12.05
CA GLN A 112 5.10 19.46 -13.36
C GLN A 112 3.78 18.90 -13.89
N GLU A 113 2.84 19.79 -14.17
CA GLU A 113 1.60 19.41 -14.84
C GLU A 113 1.80 19.36 -16.36
N LYS A 114 1.07 18.47 -17.04
CA LYS A 114 1.10 18.38 -18.51
C LYS A 114 0.03 19.21 -19.18
N GLN A 115 -1.01 19.58 -18.45
CA GLN A 115 -2.19 20.23 -18.99
C GLN A 115 -2.45 21.60 -18.35
N GLY A 116 -3.27 22.40 -19.03
CA GLY A 116 -3.67 23.71 -18.57
C GLY A 116 -2.52 24.73 -18.51
N ILE A 117 -2.73 25.84 -17.81
CA ILE A 117 -1.73 26.88 -17.64
C ILE A 117 -0.54 26.42 -16.76
N ALA A 118 -0.78 25.47 -15.88
CA ALA A 118 0.24 24.92 -14.99
C ALA A 118 1.37 24.14 -15.73
N ARG A 119 1.16 23.80 -17.02
CA ARG A 119 2.21 23.18 -17.86
C ARG A 119 3.44 24.06 -18.10
N PHE A 120 3.30 25.37 -17.90
CA PHE A 120 4.39 26.32 -18.16
C PHE A 120 5.28 26.60 -16.95
N VAL A 121 4.92 26.01 -15.78
CA VAL A 121 5.65 26.25 -14.54
C VAL A 121 5.81 24.94 -13.78
N THR A 122 6.96 24.77 -13.14
CA THR A 122 7.19 23.69 -12.17
C THR A 122 6.85 24.20 -10.77
N ALA A 123 5.90 23.60 -10.12
CA ALA A 123 5.55 23.89 -8.73
C ALA A 123 6.59 23.23 -7.80
N ALA A 124 7.17 24.03 -6.88
CA ALA A 124 8.07 23.54 -5.83
C ALA A 124 7.35 23.66 -4.47
N MET A 125 7.01 22.53 -3.86
CA MET A 125 6.19 22.50 -2.63
C MET A 125 6.81 21.61 -1.54
N SER A 126 6.38 21.81 -0.30
CA SER A 126 6.70 20.86 0.76
C SER A 126 6.16 19.47 0.40
N PRO A 127 6.88 18.36 0.68
CA PRO A 127 6.33 17.01 0.54
C PRO A 127 5.01 16.80 1.29
N ARG A 128 4.75 17.57 2.34
CA ARG A 128 3.53 17.55 3.14
C ARG A 128 2.56 18.68 2.83
N HIS A 129 2.73 19.34 1.68
CA HIS A 129 1.80 20.40 1.24
C HIS A 129 0.39 19.81 1.02
N PRO A 130 -0.70 20.50 1.41
CA PRO A 130 -2.07 20.00 1.30
C PRO A 130 -2.46 19.49 -0.10
N ARG A 131 -1.89 20.09 -1.15
CA ARG A 131 -2.12 19.62 -2.54
C ARG A 131 -1.63 18.19 -2.79
N VAL A 132 -0.59 17.72 -2.10
CA VAL A 132 -0.10 16.33 -2.25
C VAL A 132 -1.19 15.36 -1.81
N PHE A 133 -1.90 15.67 -0.71
CA PHE A 133 -2.96 14.84 -0.16
C PHE A 133 -4.29 14.90 -0.92
N GLN A 134 -4.38 15.76 -1.96
CA GLN A 134 -5.50 15.72 -2.90
C GLN A 134 -5.38 14.57 -3.91
N PHE A 135 -4.19 14.00 -4.08
CA PHE A 135 -3.88 13.00 -5.08
C PHE A 135 -3.49 11.64 -4.50
N GLY A 136 -3.18 11.59 -3.21
CA GLY A 136 -2.74 10.40 -2.51
C GLY A 136 -2.80 10.57 -1.00
N ARG A 137 -2.63 9.47 -0.29
CA ARG A 137 -2.67 9.42 1.19
C ARG A 137 -1.31 9.71 1.83
N HIS A 138 -0.25 9.57 1.06
CA HIS A 138 1.13 9.63 1.53
C HIS A 138 1.90 10.77 0.88
N PRO A 139 2.79 11.44 1.64
CA PRO A 139 3.76 12.35 1.04
C PRO A 139 4.75 11.57 0.17
N VAL A 140 5.36 12.25 -0.80
CA VAL A 140 6.36 11.63 -1.69
C VAL A 140 7.52 10.96 -0.95
N THR A 141 7.85 11.44 0.24
CA THR A 141 8.90 10.88 1.12
C THR A 141 8.55 9.51 1.71
N GLU A 142 7.32 9.06 1.51
CA GLU A 142 6.84 7.75 1.97
C GLU A 142 6.56 6.79 0.79
N VAL A 143 6.91 7.17 -0.43
CA VAL A 143 6.78 6.32 -1.62
C VAL A 143 7.85 5.23 -1.64
N GLY A 144 7.46 4.03 -2.08
CA GLY A 144 8.38 2.95 -2.41
C GLY A 144 8.35 1.74 -1.51
N ILE A 145 9.03 0.68 -1.98
CA ILE A 145 9.06 -0.65 -1.33
C ILE A 145 9.58 -0.57 0.10
N GLY A 146 10.62 0.26 0.36
CA GLY A 146 11.19 0.38 1.69
C GLY A 146 10.24 0.95 2.73
N ASN A 147 9.42 1.93 2.38
CA ASN A 147 8.42 2.46 3.31
C ASN A 147 7.28 1.46 3.54
N LEU A 148 6.86 0.75 2.50
CA LEU A 148 5.88 -0.33 2.61
C LEU A 148 6.37 -1.40 3.62
N LEU A 149 7.60 -1.88 3.48
CA LEU A 149 8.23 -2.83 4.41
C LEU A 149 8.28 -2.28 5.83
N ARG A 150 8.66 -1.01 5.99
CA ARG A 150 8.74 -0.37 7.30
C ARG A 150 7.39 -0.35 8.02
N ILE A 151 6.33 0.08 7.35
CA ILE A 151 4.98 0.18 7.94
C ILE A 151 4.46 -1.21 8.29
N ILE A 152 4.48 -2.14 7.34
CA ILE A 152 3.97 -3.51 7.53
C ILE A 152 4.80 -4.23 8.61
N GLY A 153 6.13 -4.13 8.54
CA GLY A 153 7.02 -4.80 9.49
C GLY A 153 6.88 -4.28 10.92
N GLN A 154 6.71 -2.97 11.11
CA GLN A 154 6.48 -2.38 12.44
C GLN A 154 5.21 -2.92 13.08
N ASP A 155 4.11 -2.90 12.36
CA ASP A 155 2.81 -3.34 12.86
C ASP A 155 2.75 -4.85 13.06
N ALA A 156 3.27 -5.65 12.12
CA ALA A 156 3.32 -7.10 12.25
C ALA A 156 4.11 -7.53 13.48
N ARG A 157 5.32 -6.98 13.70
CA ARG A 157 6.13 -7.30 14.87
C ARG A 157 5.51 -6.84 16.18
N ARG A 158 4.86 -5.67 16.19
CA ARG A 158 4.15 -5.18 17.37
C ARG A 158 2.98 -6.09 17.71
N ALA A 159 2.17 -6.47 16.73
CA ALA A 159 1.03 -7.35 16.93
C ALA A 159 1.44 -8.78 17.31
N ALA A 160 2.54 -9.29 16.75
CA ALA A 160 3.10 -10.58 17.12
C ALA A 160 3.58 -10.62 18.58
N ARG A 161 4.33 -9.57 19.02
CA ARG A 161 4.77 -9.47 20.42
C ARG A 161 3.62 -9.38 21.42
N ASN A 162 2.49 -8.81 20.99
CA ASN A 162 1.27 -8.69 21.80
C ASN A 162 0.35 -9.92 21.64
N GLU A 163 0.74 -10.94 20.86
CA GLU A 163 -0.02 -12.16 20.59
C GLU A 163 -1.42 -11.88 19.96
N VAL A 164 -1.53 -10.79 19.20
CA VAL A 164 -2.80 -10.36 18.57
C VAL A 164 -2.76 -10.34 17.05
N LEU A 165 -1.69 -10.81 16.42
CA LEU A 165 -1.57 -10.99 14.99
C LEU A 165 -2.18 -12.33 14.58
N ALA A 166 -3.24 -12.30 13.77
CA ALA A 166 -3.69 -13.50 13.07
C ALA A 166 -3.15 -13.50 11.63
N VAL A 167 -2.67 -14.64 11.17
CA VAL A 167 -2.08 -14.80 9.83
C VAL A 167 -2.87 -15.85 9.06
N ILE A 168 -3.15 -15.55 7.79
CA ILE A 168 -3.74 -16.48 6.83
C ILE A 168 -2.74 -16.64 5.67
N ASP A 169 -2.32 -17.86 5.42
CA ASP A 169 -1.58 -18.21 4.21
C ASP A 169 -2.57 -18.36 3.05
N ARG A 170 -2.41 -17.53 2.02
CA ARG A 170 -3.21 -17.54 0.78
C ARG A 170 -2.56 -18.35 -0.33
N GLY A 171 -1.39 -18.96 -0.05
CA GLY A 171 -0.58 -19.72 -0.99
C GLY A 171 0.05 -18.87 -2.07
N VAL A 172 0.62 -19.55 -3.06
CA VAL A 172 1.24 -18.89 -4.21
C VAL A 172 0.18 -18.45 -5.22
N LYS A 173 0.28 -17.19 -5.69
CA LYS A 173 -0.60 -16.59 -6.69
C LYS A 173 0.25 -15.95 -7.79
N ASP A 174 -0.32 -15.84 -8.98
CA ASP A 174 0.24 -14.98 -10.02
C ASP A 174 -0.10 -13.51 -9.71
N ILE A 175 0.91 -12.68 -9.63
CA ILE A 175 0.80 -11.23 -9.45
C ILE A 175 1.49 -10.54 -10.61
N ALA A 176 0.70 -10.05 -11.55
CA ALA A 176 1.18 -9.37 -12.76
C ALA A 176 2.19 -10.22 -13.58
N GLY A 177 1.93 -11.52 -13.73
CA GLY A 177 2.76 -12.47 -14.48
C GLY A 177 3.93 -13.06 -13.69
N ARG A 178 3.96 -12.88 -12.35
CA ARG A 178 5.04 -13.39 -11.50
C ARG A 178 4.47 -14.19 -10.32
N PRO A 179 5.04 -15.35 -9.98
CA PRO A 179 4.62 -16.11 -8.81
C PRO A 179 5.01 -15.39 -7.52
N ALA A 180 4.06 -15.23 -6.61
CA ALA A 180 4.27 -14.59 -5.32
C ALA A 180 3.58 -15.37 -4.20
N GLN A 181 4.25 -15.51 -3.05
CA GLN A 181 3.65 -15.99 -1.81
C GLN A 181 2.73 -14.90 -1.26
N VAL A 182 1.47 -15.23 -1.04
CA VAL A 182 0.47 -14.28 -0.55
C VAL A 182 0.13 -14.58 0.90
N VAL A 183 0.32 -13.58 1.75
CA VAL A 183 0.04 -13.66 3.18
C VAL A 183 -0.93 -12.55 3.57
N GLU A 184 -1.90 -12.87 4.39
CA GLU A 184 -2.83 -11.91 4.96
C GLU A 184 -2.61 -11.80 6.47
N GLY A 185 -2.36 -10.57 6.91
CA GLY A 185 -2.27 -10.20 8.31
C GLY A 185 -3.58 -9.54 8.78
N ILE A 186 -4.10 -10.01 9.91
CA ILE A 186 -5.28 -9.45 10.56
C ILE A 186 -4.86 -8.92 11.91
N LEU A 187 -5.11 -7.63 12.14
CA LEU A 187 -4.77 -6.86 13.31
C LEU A 187 -5.99 -6.68 14.22
N PRO A 188 -5.84 -6.17 15.45
CA PRO A 188 -6.96 -5.97 16.38
C PRO A 188 -8.14 -5.21 15.77
N SER A 189 -9.36 -5.58 16.18
CA SER A 189 -10.59 -4.94 15.73
C SER A 189 -10.83 -3.55 16.34
N ASP A 190 -10.06 -3.18 17.35
CA ASP A 190 -10.11 -1.86 17.98
C ASP A 190 -9.25 -0.86 17.17
N PRO A 191 -9.86 0.16 16.54
CA PRO A 191 -9.11 1.19 15.80
C PRO A 191 -8.21 2.05 16.71
N ASP A 192 -8.55 2.15 18.01
CA ASP A 192 -7.76 2.92 18.97
C ASP A 192 -6.52 2.18 19.46
N ALA A 193 -6.35 0.91 19.09
CA ALA A 193 -5.12 0.16 19.32
C ALA A 193 -3.89 0.72 18.59
N GLY A 194 -4.09 1.70 17.69
CA GLY A 194 -3.05 2.47 17.02
C GLY A 194 -2.28 1.68 15.96
N TYR A 195 -2.86 0.67 15.35
CA TYR A 195 -2.34 0.00 14.15
C TYR A 195 -2.68 0.81 12.90
N TYR A 196 -1.94 0.60 11.82
CA TYR A 196 -2.15 1.30 10.57
C TYR A 196 -3.47 0.90 9.87
N CYS A 197 -3.86 -0.36 10.01
CA CYS A 197 -5.04 -0.93 9.34
C CYS A 197 -5.61 -2.09 10.16
N ARG A 198 -6.80 -2.55 9.77
CA ARG A 198 -7.41 -3.77 10.32
C ARG A 198 -6.87 -5.03 9.64
N ARG A 199 -6.62 -4.96 8.34
CA ARG A 199 -6.24 -6.12 7.53
C ARG A 199 -5.34 -5.71 6.37
N VAL A 200 -4.30 -6.48 6.15
CA VAL A 200 -3.37 -6.27 5.03
C VAL A 200 -3.11 -7.59 4.30
N VAL A 201 -3.15 -7.57 2.98
CA VAL A 201 -2.74 -8.69 2.13
C VAL A 201 -1.46 -8.30 1.41
N VAL A 202 -0.38 -9.04 1.66
CA VAL A 202 0.93 -8.78 1.07
C VAL A 202 1.31 -9.93 0.16
N SER A 203 1.83 -9.63 -1.01
CA SER A 203 2.35 -10.61 -1.96
C SER A 203 3.86 -10.44 -2.10
N PHE A 204 4.62 -11.44 -1.69
CA PHE A 204 6.09 -11.47 -1.79
C PHE A 204 6.49 -12.24 -3.03
N ASP A 205 7.16 -11.58 -3.97
CA ASP A 205 7.69 -12.19 -5.19
C ASP A 205 8.69 -13.29 -4.86
N LEU A 206 8.55 -14.47 -5.45
CA LEU A 206 9.39 -15.64 -5.10
C LEU A 206 10.82 -15.54 -5.65
N GLU A 207 11.08 -14.69 -6.65
CA GLU A 207 12.42 -14.49 -7.20
C GLU A 207 13.13 -13.30 -6.55
N HIS A 208 12.40 -12.17 -6.42
CA HIS A 208 12.97 -10.95 -5.86
C HIS A 208 12.96 -10.92 -4.33
N HIS A 209 12.15 -11.76 -3.69
CA HIS A 209 11.90 -11.79 -2.24
C HIS A 209 11.45 -10.43 -1.69
N LEU A 210 10.78 -9.61 -2.50
CA LEU A 210 10.29 -8.29 -2.13
C LEU A 210 8.77 -8.25 -2.19
N PRO A 211 8.09 -7.40 -1.41
CA PRO A 211 6.66 -7.20 -1.55
C PRO A 211 6.38 -6.49 -2.87
N VAL A 212 5.65 -7.17 -3.77
CA VAL A 212 5.25 -6.63 -5.07
C VAL A 212 3.79 -6.22 -5.12
N ARG A 213 2.99 -6.60 -4.12
CA ARG A 213 1.63 -6.11 -3.95
C ARG A 213 1.28 -5.99 -2.47
N ALA A 214 0.58 -4.91 -2.12
CA ALA A 214 -0.06 -4.73 -0.82
C ALA A 214 -1.48 -4.22 -1.02
N VAL A 215 -2.43 -4.81 -0.28
CA VAL A 215 -3.84 -4.42 -0.27
C VAL A 215 -4.25 -4.20 1.18
N ILE A 216 -4.71 -3.00 1.50
CA ILE A 216 -4.93 -2.53 2.86
C ILE A 216 -6.39 -2.20 3.06
N TYR A 217 -6.97 -2.70 4.15
CA TYR A 217 -8.37 -2.53 4.51
C TYR A 217 -8.50 -1.93 5.90
N ASP A 218 -9.46 -1.03 6.06
CA ASP A 218 -9.78 -0.41 7.34
C ASP A 218 -10.61 -1.32 8.26
N TRP A 219 -11.05 -0.76 9.39
CA TRP A 219 -11.85 -1.47 10.41
C TRP A 219 -13.29 -1.75 9.99
N THR A 220 -13.76 -1.17 8.88
CA THR A 220 -15.05 -1.46 8.25
C THR A 220 -14.93 -2.41 7.05
N ASP A 221 -13.73 -3.02 6.88
CA ASP A 221 -13.34 -3.88 5.76
C ASP A 221 -13.43 -3.17 4.39
N GLN A 222 -13.33 -1.85 4.37
CA GLN A 222 -13.25 -1.09 3.14
C GLN A 222 -11.81 -1.05 2.63
N LEU A 223 -11.64 -1.22 1.32
CA LEU A 223 -10.36 -1.01 0.65
C LEU A 223 -9.92 0.44 0.83
N VAL A 224 -8.74 0.62 1.43
CA VAL A 224 -8.12 1.93 1.68
C VAL A 224 -7.00 2.21 0.70
N GLU A 225 -6.14 1.21 0.47
CA GLU A 225 -4.96 1.31 -0.39
C GLU A 225 -4.70 0.00 -1.10
N GLU A 226 -4.28 0.11 -2.34
CA GLU A 226 -3.77 -1.02 -3.13
C GLU A 226 -2.60 -0.54 -3.97
N TYR A 227 -1.47 -1.20 -3.83
CA TYR A 227 -0.24 -0.96 -4.57
C TYR A 227 0.23 -2.24 -5.22
N THR A 228 0.57 -2.19 -6.52
CA THR A 228 1.19 -3.32 -7.23
C THR A 228 2.39 -2.80 -8.02
N TYR A 229 3.56 -3.35 -7.73
CA TYR A 229 4.82 -3.04 -8.42
C TYR A 229 4.99 -4.00 -9.58
N THR A 230 4.76 -3.52 -10.78
CA THR A 230 4.91 -4.30 -12.02
C THR A 230 6.18 -3.91 -12.77
N GLN A 231 6.71 -4.77 -13.62
CA GLN A 231 7.92 -4.51 -14.39
C GLN A 231 9.12 -4.07 -13.52
N LEU A 232 9.19 -4.60 -12.30
CA LEU A 232 10.22 -4.25 -11.32
C LEU A 232 11.61 -4.67 -11.84
N ARG A 233 12.52 -3.71 -11.88
CA ARG A 233 13.94 -3.92 -12.21
C ARG A 233 14.76 -3.37 -11.05
N LEU A 234 15.51 -4.26 -10.38
CA LEU A 234 16.38 -3.91 -9.26
C LEU A 234 17.79 -3.59 -9.75
N ASN A 235 18.38 -2.55 -9.19
CA ASN A 235 19.74 -2.10 -9.45
C ASN A 235 20.03 -1.90 -10.95
N PRO A 236 19.16 -1.21 -11.74
CA PRO A 236 19.47 -0.91 -13.15
C PRO A 236 20.60 0.11 -13.33
N GLY A 237 21.11 0.70 -12.24
CA GLY A 237 22.20 1.66 -12.27
C GLY A 237 21.72 3.09 -12.58
N LEU A 238 20.65 3.53 -11.91
CA LEU A 238 20.17 4.90 -12.04
C LEU A 238 21.24 5.89 -11.55
N THR A 239 21.28 7.04 -12.18
CA THR A 239 22.24 8.10 -11.90
C THR A 239 21.53 9.36 -11.42
N THR A 240 22.29 10.38 -11.01
CA THR A 240 21.73 11.69 -10.64
C THR A 240 20.93 12.32 -11.78
N ARG A 241 21.25 12.01 -13.04
CA ARG A 241 20.50 12.46 -14.21
C ARG A 241 19.05 11.95 -14.23
N ASP A 242 18.81 10.76 -13.69
CA ASP A 242 17.46 10.17 -13.59
C ASP A 242 16.56 10.91 -12.59
N PHE A 243 17.15 11.75 -11.75
CA PHE A 243 16.45 12.55 -10.74
C PHE A 243 16.67 14.06 -10.94
N ASP A 244 17.15 14.45 -12.13
CA ASP A 244 17.36 15.84 -12.49
C ASP A 244 16.17 16.37 -13.30
N PRO A 245 15.48 17.44 -12.85
CA PRO A 245 14.41 18.06 -13.62
C PRO A 245 14.88 18.67 -14.95
N GLU A 246 16.19 18.86 -15.14
CA GLU A 246 16.76 19.32 -16.41
C GLU A 246 17.06 18.17 -17.39
N ASN A 247 16.76 16.92 -17.02
CA ASN A 247 16.84 15.78 -17.94
C ASN A 247 15.94 16.04 -19.16
N PRO A 248 16.49 16.02 -20.38
CA PRO A 248 15.74 16.35 -21.61
C PRO A 248 14.58 15.40 -21.92
N GLU A 249 14.54 14.22 -21.26
CA GLU A 249 13.43 13.27 -21.39
C GLU A 249 12.20 13.66 -20.55
N TYR A 250 12.36 14.67 -19.67
CA TYR A 250 11.32 15.12 -18.72
C TYR A 250 10.70 16.43 -19.19
N GLY A 251 9.50 16.70 -18.68
CA GLY A 251 8.74 17.87 -19.10
C GLY A 251 8.83 19.07 -18.14
N PHE A 252 9.77 19.07 -17.19
CA PHE A 252 9.86 20.14 -16.20
C PHE A 252 10.20 21.50 -16.84
N SER A 253 9.44 22.53 -16.44
CA SER A 253 9.74 23.91 -16.81
C SER A 253 10.92 24.44 -16.00
N ARG A 254 11.75 25.28 -16.63
CA ARG A 254 12.80 26.04 -15.92
C ARG A 254 12.21 27.12 -14.99
N LEU A 255 10.99 27.57 -15.27
CA LEU A 255 10.29 28.50 -14.40
C LEU A 255 9.72 27.72 -13.20
N ARG A 256 10.37 27.88 -12.04
CA ARG A 256 9.96 27.23 -10.79
C ARG A 256 9.24 28.23 -9.90
N ILE A 257 8.05 27.86 -9.42
CA ILE A 257 7.25 28.68 -8.51
C ILE A 257 7.16 27.95 -7.16
N PRO A 258 7.73 28.52 -6.08
CA PRO A 258 7.54 27.99 -4.75
C PRO A 258 6.08 28.17 -4.33
N LEU A 259 5.46 27.08 -3.83
CA LEU A 259 4.17 27.18 -3.18
C LEU A 259 4.37 27.36 -1.68
N PRO A 260 3.70 28.37 -1.06
CA PRO A 260 3.73 28.55 0.38
C PRO A 260 3.14 27.31 1.07
N GLY A 261 3.70 26.96 2.23
CA GLY A 261 3.28 25.84 3.05
C GLY A 261 1.98 26.11 3.80
#